data_42f0d266e47cfe467657db3942c182d3
#
_entry.id   42f0d266e47cfe467657db3942c182d3
#
_cell.length_a   1.000
_cell.length_b   1.000
_cell.length_c   1.000
_cell.angle_alpha   90.00
_cell.angle_beta   90.00
_cell.angle_gamma   90.00
#
_symmetry.space_group_name_H-M   'P 1'
#
loop_
_entity.id
_entity.type
_entity.pdbx_description
1 polymer ?
#
loop_
_entity_poly.entity_id
_entity_poly.type
_entity_poly.pdbx_seq_one_letter_code
_entity_poly.pdbx_strand_id
1 'polypeptide(L)'
;MSADTKTPFDHVNDVVAQLKEMRHYAKNNVETLTAQWLLFDGVLKKLKHTSSIETLMNRQGELHDALEEELAALEKLAVSLQPPPEEAAPAPPAPPASRGKH
;
A
#
# COMPACT_ATOMS: atom_id res chain seq x y z
N MET A 1 -20.51 19.91 -11.34
CA MET A 1 -20.47 19.46 -10.97
C MET A 1 -19.63 19.25 -10.38
N SER A 2 -19.59 19.25 -10.00
CA SER A 2 -18.91 19.05 -9.30
C SER A 2 -18.44 17.79 -9.19
N ALA A 3 -18.62 17.05 -10.03
CA ALA A 3 -18.06 15.80 -10.08
C ALA A 3 -16.58 15.84 -9.92
N ASP A 4 -16.03 16.91 -10.31
CA ASP A 4 -14.64 17.03 -10.21
C ASP A 4 -14.18 17.39 -8.88
N THR A 5 -15.07 17.72 -7.98
CA THR A 5 -14.67 18.21 -6.67
C THR A 5 -14.44 17.04 -5.75
N LYS A 6 -13.21 16.73 -5.48
CA LYS A 6 -12.85 15.66 -4.58
C LYS A 6 -12.67 16.21 -3.17
N THR A 7 -13.17 15.48 -2.21
CA THR A 7 -12.98 15.81 -0.80
C THR A 7 -11.62 15.33 -0.34
N PRO A 8 -11.12 15.80 0.81
CA PRO A 8 -9.91 15.22 1.38
C PRO A 8 -10.01 13.71 1.58
N PHE A 9 -11.20 13.21 1.92
CA PHE A 9 -11.42 11.77 2.05
C PHE A 9 -11.11 11.06 0.72
N ASP A 10 -11.63 11.61 -0.39
CA ASP A 10 -11.41 11.02 -1.70
C ASP A 10 -9.94 11.04 -2.09
N HIS A 11 -9.26 12.16 -1.82
CA HIS A 11 -7.83 12.27 -2.14
C HIS A 11 -7.00 11.27 -1.35
N VAL A 12 -7.29 11.12 -0.05
CA VAL A 12 -6.56 10.18 0.79
C VAL A 12 -6.76 8.76 0.29
N ASN A 13 -7.98 8.41 -0.09
CA ASN A 13 -8.25 7.07 -0.60
C ASN A 13 -7.52 6.80 -1.91
N ASP A 14 -7.39 7.82 -2.76
CA ASP A 14 -6.61 7.67 -4.00
C ASP A 14 -5.14 7.40 -3.68
N VAL A 15 -4.58 8.12 -2.71
CA VAL A 15 -3.19 7.91 -2.31
C VAL A 15 -3.02 6.52 -1.71
N VAL A 16 -3.96 6.10 -0.87
CA VAL A 16 -3.90 4.75 -0.28
C VAL A 16 -3.84 3.69 -1.38
N ALA A 17 -4.67 3.83 -2.41
CA ALA A 17 -4.66 2.85 -3.50
C ALA A 17 -3.32 2.84 -4.23
N GLN A 18 -2.75 4.02 -4.47
CA GLN A 18 -1.46 4.12 -5.13
C GLN A 18 -0.33 3.53 -4.28
N LEU A 19 -0.35 3.79 -2.98
CA LEU A 19 0.68 3.26 -2.09
C LEU A 19 0.58 1.74 -1.95
N LYS A 20 -0.63 1.19 -2.00
CA LYS A 20 -0.80 -0.27 -1.99
C LYS A 20 -0.16 -0.90 -3.22
N GLU A 21 -0.31 -0.24 -4.36
CA GLU A 21 0.32 -0.72 -5.58
C GLU A 21 1.83 -0.64 -5.47
N MET A 22 2.35 0.46 -4.93
CA MET A 22 3.79 0.60 -4.72
C MET A 22 4.32 -0.46 -3.76
N ARG A 23 3.56 -0.77 -2.70
CA ARG A 23 3.93 -1.80 -1.76
C ARG A 23 4.03 -3.17 -2.44
N HIS A 24 3.09 -3.44 -3.33
CA HIS A 24 3.10 -4.69 -4.08
C HIS A 24 4.35 -4.80 -4.95
N TYR A 25 4.71 -3.71 -5.64
CA TYR A 25 5.92 -3.71 -6.46
C TYR A 25 7.18 -3.79 -5.62
N ALA A 26 7.22 -3.16 -4.46
CA ALA A 26 8.38 -3.26 -3.58
C ALA A 26 8.60 -4.70 -3.14
N LYS A 27 7.53 -5.41 -2.81
CA LYS A 27 7.62 -6.82 -2.44
C LYS A 27 8.16 -7.66 -3.61
N ASN A 28 7.61 -7.43 -4.80
CA ASN A 28 8.08 -8.16 -5.98
C ASN A 28 9.54 -7.86 -6.27
N ASN A 29 9.96 -6.62 -6.05
CA ASN A 29 11.36 -6.23 -6.26
C ASN A 29 12.28 -6.94 -5.29
N VAL A 30 11.86 -7.13 -4.03
CA VAL A 30 12.65 -7.88 -3.07
C VAL A 30 12.84 -9.31 -3.55
N GLU A 31 11.79 -9.92 -4.06
CA GLU A 31 11.88 -11.30 -4.55
C GLU A 31 12.82 -11.40 -5.75
N THR A 32 12.72 -10.46 -6.66
CA THR A 32 13.61 -10.43 -7.83
C THR A 32 15.06 -10.23 -7.41
N LEU A 33 15.28 -9.29 -6.49
CA LEU A 33 16.63 -9.02 -6.01
C LEU A 33 17.21 -10.20 -5.23
N THR A 34 16.37 -10.94 -4.54
CA THR A 34 16.82 -12.15 -3.85
C THR A 34 17.35 -13.18 -4.85
N ALA A 35 16.65 -13.36 -5.97
CA ALA A 35 17.11 -14.28 -7.00
C ALA A 35 18.44 -13.78 -7.60
N GLN A 36 18.56 -12.48 -7.82
CA GLN A 36 19.80 -11.90 -8.32
C GLN A 36 20.93 -12.03 -7.32
N TRP A 37 20.63 -11.84 -6.04
CA TRP A 37 21.60 -12.00 -4.98
C TRP A 37 22.18 -13.41 -4.98
N LEU A 38 21.31 -14.42 -5.17
CA LEU A 38 21.76 -15.79 -5.22
C LEU A 38 22.73 -16.03 -6.37
N LEU A 39 22.49 -15.40 -7.50
CA LEU A 39 23.43 -15.48 -8.63
C LEU A 39 24.78 -14.85 -8.29
N PHE A 40 24.76 -13.67 -7.69
CA PHE A 40 25.99 -12.96 -7.37
C PHE A 40 26.73 -13.56 -6.20
N ASP A 41 26.04 -14.30 -5.34
CA ASP A 41 26.68 -15.00 -4.23
C ASP A 41 27.22 -16.35 -4.69
N GLY A 42 26.76 -16.87 -5.82
CA GLY A 42 27.16 -18.17 -6.33
C GLY A 42 27.94 -18.06 -7.62
N VAL A 43 27.25 -18.22 -8.75
CA VAL A 43 27.87 -18.31 -10.06
C VAL A 43 28.69 -17.08 -10.40
N LEU A 44 28.23 -15.90 -9.99
CA LEU A 44 28.88 -14.63 -10.33
C LEU A 44 29.72 -14.08 -9.18
N LYS A 45 30.07 -14.89 -8.21
CA LYS A 45 30.74 -14.44 -7.00
C LYS A 45 32.00 -13.67 -7.28
N LYS A 46 32.72 -14.05 -8.31
CA LYS A 46 34.00 -13.42 -8.65
C LYS A 46 33.84 -11.98 -9.10
N LEU A 47 32.66 -11.57 -9.53
CA LEU A 47 32.41 -10.21 -9.96
C LEU A 47 32.29 -9.25 -8.77
N LYS A 48 32.12 -9.77 -7.57
CA LYS A 48 32.15 -8.99 -6.33
C LYS A 48 31.07 -7.93 -6.26
N HIS A 49 29.86 -8.26 -6.69
CA HIS A 49 28.72 -7.36 -6.60
C HIS A 49 27.65 -7.86 -5.63
N THR A 50 27.93 -8.90 -4.88
CA THR A 50 26.96 -9.46 -3.93
C THR A 50 26.50 -8.41 -2.94
N SER A 51 27.42 -7.63 -2.37
CA SER A 51 27.06 -6.61 -1.39
C SER A 51 26.22 -5.51 -1.99
N SER A 52 26.48 -5.13 -3.26
CA SER A 52 25.68 -4.10 -3.91
C SER A 52 24.25 -4.55 -4.10
N ILE A 53 24.06 -5.80 -4.50
CA ILE A 53 22.73 -6.36 -4.68
C ILE A 53 22.02 -6.47 -3.33
N GLU A 54 22.75 -6.86 -2.31
CA GLU A 54 22.20 -6.98 -0.96
C GLU A 54 21.72 -5.62 -0.45
N THR A 55 22.47 -4.57 -0.73
CA THR A 55 22.07 -3.21 -0.35
C THR A 55 20.76 -2.82 -1.03
N LEU A 56 20.62 -3.11 -2.31
CA LEU A 56 19.38 -2.82 -3.02
C LEU A 56 18.21 -3.60 -2.44
N MET A 57 18.44 -4.86 -2.12
CA MET A 57 17.40 -5.71 -1.54
C MET A 57 16.95 -5.15 -0.19
N ASN A 58 17.89 -4.73 0.63
CA ASN A 58 17.57 -4.16 1.95
C ASN A 58 16.79 -2.86 1.80
N ARG A 59 17.16 -2.02 0.84
CA ARG A 59 16.45 -0.76 0.61
C ARG A 59 15.03 -0.99 0.15
N GLN A 60 14.82 -1.98 -0.70
CA GLN A 60 13.45 -2.32 -1.12
C GLN A 60 12.63 -2.83 0.05
N GLY A 61 13.23 -3.64 0.92
CA GLY A 61 12.54 -4.11 2.11
C GLY A 61 12.18 -2.97 3.05
N GLU A 62 13.09 -2.02 3.23
CA GLU A 62 12.80 -0.83 4.05
C GLU A 62 11.68 -0.01 3.45
N LEU A 63 11.66 0.14 2.12
CA LEU A 63 10.58 0.86 1.46
C LEU A 63 9.26 0.15 1.66
N HIS A 64 9.25 -1.16 1.51
CA HIS A 64 8.03 -1.95 1.73
C HIS A 64 7.49 -1.69 3.14
N ASP A 65 8.35 -1.73 4.15
CA ASP A 65 7.94 -1.54 5.54
C ASP A 65 7.45 -0.12 5.78
N ALA A 66 8.14 0.85 5.20
CA ALA A 66 7.72 2.24 5.34
C ALA A 66 6.36 2.48 4.68
N LEU A 67 6.11 1.83 3.54
CA LEU A 67 4.82 1.93 2.88
C LEU A 67 3.72 1.32 3.74
N GLU A 68 4.01 0.21 4.41
CA GLU A 68 3.03 -0.40 5.31
C GLU A 68 2.67 0.50 6.47
N GLU A 69 3.67 1.15 7.06
CA GLU A 69 3.42 2.09 8.16
C GLU A 69 2.58 3.27 7.71
N GLU A 70 2.93 3.83 6.56
CA GLU A 70 2.20 4.99 6.06
C GLU A 70 0.78 4.59 5.66
N LEU A 71 0.59 3.41 5.09
CA LEU A 71 -0.73 2.93 4.74
C LEU A 71 -1.62 2.80 5.97
N ALA A 72 -1.07 2.27 7.06
CA ALA A 72 -1.85 2.15 8.29
C ALA A 72 -2.27 3.53 8.79
N ALA A 73 -1.38 4.50 8.73
CA ALA A 73 -1.68 5.86 9.18
C ALA A 73 -2.72 6.51 8.28
N LEU A 74 -2.59 6.35 6.97
CA LEU A 74 -3.53 6.96 6.04
C LEU A 74 -4.90 6.31 6.09
N GLU A 75 -4.96 5.02 6.36
CA GLU A 75 -6.26 4.35 6.51
C GLU A 75 -6.99 4.84 7.74
N LYS A 76 -6.27 5.10 8.82
CA LYS A 76 -6.87 5.72 10.00
C LYS A 76 -7.35 7.13 9.69
N LEU A 77 -6.53 7.89 8.97
CA LEU A 77 -6.90 9.23 8.57
C LEU A 77 -8.16 9.21 7.71
N ALA A 78 -8.24 8.29 6.77
CA ALA A 78 -9.40 8.18 5.89
C ALA A 78 -10.67 7.93 6.70
N VAL A 79 -10.59 7.09 7.72
CA VAL A 79 -11.76 6.84 8.57
C VAL A 79 -12.20 8.14 9.25
N SER A 80 -11.25 8.93 9.72
CA SER A 80 -11.59 10.18 10.40
C SER A 80 -12.16 11.22 9.45
N LEU A 81 -11.88 11.12 8.15
CA LEU A 81 -12.39 12.05 7.15
C LEU A 81 -13.70 11.59 6.53
N GLN A 82 -14.15 10.40 6.89
CA GLN A 82 -15.36 9.85 6.36
C GLN A 82 -16.56 10.67 6.82
N PRO A 83 -17.54 10.91 5.95
CA PRO A 83 -18.72 11.66 6.39
C PRO A 83 -19.46 10.90 7.49
N PRO A 84 -20.12 11.64 8.38
CA PRO A 84 -20.89 10.97 9.44
C PRO A 84 -21.97 10.08 8.85
N PRO A 85 -22.26 8.99 9.50
CA PRO A 85 -23.26 8.06 8.97
C PRO A 85 -24.64 8.66 8.74
N GLU A 86 -25.04 9.58 9.58
CA GLU A 86 -26.35 10.17 9.42
C GLU A 86 -26.43 11.02 8.17
N GLU A 87 -25.34 11.55 7.71
CA GLU A 87 -25.35 12.28 6.45
C GLU A 87 -25.34 11.33 5.28
N ALA A 88 -24.63 10.23 5.43
CA ALA A 88 -24.51 9.29 4.37
C ALA A 88 -25.77 8.48 4.22
N ALA A 89 -26.47 8.26 5.30
CA ALA A 89 -27.55 7.33 5.25
C ALA A 89 -28.82 7.97 5.55
N PRO A 90 -29.36 8.62 4.66
CA PRO A 90 -30.66 9.09 4.95
C PRO A 90 -31.50 7.92 5.00
N ALA A 91 -31.31 6.89 4.80
CA ALA A 91 -32.12 5.97 4.93
C ALA A 91 -31.90 4.84 5.42
N PRO A 92 -32.17 4.36 5.52
CA PRO A 92 -32.19 3.51 5.87
C PRO A 92 -31.97 2.64 6.17
N PRO A 93 -32.13 2.20 6.40
CA PRO A 93 -31.81 1.51 6.75
C PRO A 93 -31.64 0.52 6.62
N ALA A 94 -31.96 0.12 6.54
CA ALA A 94 -31.77 -0.77 6.44
C ALA A 94 -31.51 -1.58 6.66
N PRO A 95 -31.75 -2.09 6.88
CA PRO A 95 -31.51 -3.04 7.14
C PRO A 95 -31.07 -3.82 7.35
N PRO A 96 -31.34 -4.07 7.50
CA PRO A 96 -30.85 -4.90 7.67
C PRO A 96 -30.36 -5.66 7.52
N ALA A 97 -30.64 -5.65 7.47
CA ALA A 97 -30.18 -6.41 7.12
C ALA A 97 -29.49 -6.93 6.86
N SER A 98 -29.54 -6.80 6.95
CA SER A 98 -28.86 -7.31 6.43
C SER A 98 -27.94 -7.61 6.53
N ARG A 99 -27.70 -7.37 6.78
CA ARG A 99 -26.85 -7.61 6.68
C ARG A 99 -26.21 -8.32 6.76
N GLY A 100 -26.55 -8.08 7.08
CA GLY A 100 -26.14 -8.63 6.78
C GLY A 100 -25.80 -8.96 6.62
N LYS A 101 -25.81 -8.58 6.90
CA LYS A 101 -25.62 -8.59 6.38
C LYS A 101 -25.12 -8.75 6.01
N HIS A 102 -25.27 -8.18 6.47
CA HIS A 102 -25.07 -7.98 5.91
C HIS A 102 -24.47 -8.22 5.71
#